data_54f7dd0e9f190cc5e87e60850322017a
#
_entry.id   54f7dd0e9f190cc5e87e60850322017a
#
_cell.length_a   1.000
_cell.length_b   1.000
_cell.length_c   1.000
_cell.angle_alpha   90.00
_cell.angle_beta   90.00
_cell.angle_gamma   90.00
#
_symmetry.space_group_name_H-M   'P 1'
#
loop_
_entity.id
_entity.type
_entity.pdbx_description
1 polymer ?
#
loop_
_entity_poly.entity_id
_entity_poly.type
_entity_poly.pdbx_seq_one_letter_code
_entity_poly.pdbx_strand_id
1 'polypeptide(L)'
;GFQQQEVTREMLTRAGVPVQSTAEHSAPDQARPTLVCFSHLRWDFVFQRPQHLMSRFARQMTVVFWEEPIEVGSSEPALLNVRQADGFDNVRIVTPHIPEGLSDERREAALKSLLDAHMAIYPRPIVAWYYTPMMLPFSRHLDASATVYDCMDELSKFRFAPERLLDLEQELIGKADIVFTGGASLYEAKRGRHSNVHCFPSSVDRAHFSAARGGLPEPWDQAG
;
A
#
# COMPACT_ATOMS: atom_id res chain seq x y z
N GLY A 1 -7.08 11.96 -6.27
CA GLY A 1 -6.23 12.11 -5.09
C GLY A 1 -6.92 12.75 -3.89
N PHE A 2 -7.42 13.99 -3.98
CA PHE A 2 -8.02 14.69 -2.83
C PHE A 2 -9.30 13.99 -2.31
N GLN A 3 -10.23 13.67 -3.21
CA GLN A 3 -11.49 13.00 -2.85
C GLN A 3 -11.25 11.61 -2.22
N GLN A 4 -10.30 10.85 -2.73
CA GLN A 4 -9.97 9.54 -2.14
C GLN A 4 -9.44 9.68 -0.71
N GLN A 5 -8.61 10.69 -0.45
CA GLN A 5 -8.12 10.98 0.89
C GLN A 5 -9.25 11.37 1.85
N GLU A 6 -10.22 12.14 1.37
CA GLU A 6 -11.37 12.55 2.16
C GLU A 6 -12.26 11.37 2.53
N VAL A 7 -12.60 10.50 1.56
CA VAL A 7 -13.36 9.27 1.82
C VAL A 7 -12.60 8.33 2.77
N THR A 8 -11.30 8.17 2.54
CA THR A 8 -10.46 7.36 3.45
C THR A 8 -10.43 7.95 4.85
N ARG A 9 -10.32 9.27 4.98
CA ARG A 9 -10.33 9.95 6.27
C ARG A 9 -11.63 9.75 7.02
N GLU A 10 -12.78 9.87 6.35
CA GLU A 10 -14.09 9.62 6.96
C GLU A 10 -14.21 8.17 7.45
N MET A 11 -13.76 7.20 6.64
CA MET A 11 -13.73 5.79 7.01
C MET A 11 -12.82 5.55 8.22
N LEU A 12 -11.61 6.09 8.25
CA LEU A 12 -10.68 5.96 9.37
C LEU A 12 -11.26 6.57 10.64
N THR A 13 -11.93 7.71 10.55
CA THR A 13 -12.60 8.34 11.69
C THR A 13 -13.71 7.43 12.23
N ARG A 14 -14.52 6.82 11.37
CA ARG A 14 -15.55 5.85 11.79
C ARG A 14 -14.97 4.60 12.44
N ALA A 15 -13.80 4.17 11.99
CA ALA A 15 -13.06 3.05 12.58
C ALA A 15 -12.30 3.40 13.87
N GLY A 16 -12.47 4.63 14.39
CA GLY A 16 -11.80 5.09 15.61
C GLY A 16 -10.30 5.39 15.42
N VAL A 17 -9.84 5.51 14.19
CA VAL A 17 -8.45 5.89 13.87
C VAL A 17 -8.36 7.42 13.93
N PRO A 18 -7.55 8.02 14.82
CA PRO A 18 -7.42 9.47 14.91
C PRO A 18 -6.75 10.02 13.65
N VAL A 19 -7.50 10.84 12.91
CA VAL A 19 -7.00 11.55 11.71
C VAL A 19 -7.03 13.03 12.01
N GLN A 20 -5.85 13.65 12.17
CA GLN A 20 -5.75 15.07 12.48
C GLN A 20 -6.23 15.96 11.33
N SER A 21 -6.94 17.05 11.66
CA SER A 21 -7.24 18.12 10.71
C SER A 21 -5.97 18.91 10.39
N THR A 22 -5.81 19.36 9.15
CA THR A 22 -4.65 20.12 8.67
C THR A 22 -4.53 21.54 9.24
N ALA A 23 -5.29 21.87 10.30
CA ALA A 23 -5.18 23.15 11.00
C ALA A 23 -4.90 22.86 12.47
N GLU A 24 -3.78 23.39 12.94
CA GLU A 24 -3.33 23.60 14.31
C GLU A 24 -2.32 22.63 14.93
N HIS A 25 -1.21 23.25 15.25
CA HIS A 25 -0.15 23.07 16.23
C HIS A 25 -0.28 21.93 17.24
N SER A 26 0.74 21.09 17.26
CA SER A 26 1.41 20.52 18.44
C SER A 26 0.57 20.27 19.69
N ALA A 27 -0.16 19.15 19.71
CA ALA A 27 -0.37 18.44 20.98
C ALA A 27 0.83 17.51 21.19
N PRO A 28 1.39 17.43 22.41
CA PRO A 28 2.53 16.54 22.66
C PRO A 28 2.10 15.08 22.60
N ASP A 29 2.84 14.31 21.83
CA ASP A 29 3.09 12.87 21.98
C ASP A 29 1.89 11.91 21.97
N GLN A 30 0.90 12.13 21.11
CA GLN A 30 0.03 11.02 20.71
C GLN A 30 0.73 10.24 19.60
N ALA A 31 1.08 9.00 19.88
CA ALA A 31 1.69 8.10 18.91
C ALA A 31 0.86 8.09 17.62
N ARG A 32 1.49 8.42 16.49
CA ARG A 32 0.81 8.48 15.18
C ARG A 32 0.25 7.11 14.85
N PRO A 33 -0.98 6.99 14.30
CA PRO A 33 -1.48 5.71 13.82
C PRO A 33 -0.55 5.14 12.74
N THR A 34 -0.54 3.83 12.61
CA THR A 34 0.31 3.13 11.64
C THR A 34 -0.52 2.68 10.45
N LEU A 35 -0.03 2.94 9.24
CA LEU A 35 -0.57 2.39 8.01
C LEU A 35 0.44 1.41 7.43
N VAL A 36 0.07 0.12 7.34
CA VAL A 36 0.85 -0.88 6.60
C VAL A 36 0.28 -1.04 5.20
N CYS A 37 1.10 -0.73 4.20
CA CYS A 37 0.75 -0.79 2.78
C CYS A 37 1.39 -2.01 2.13
N PHE A 38 0.61 -2.98 1.71
CA PHE A 38 1.04 -4.18 1.01
C PHE A 38 1.00 -3.94 -0.50
N SER A 39 2.18 -3.75 -1.11
CA SER A 39 2.31 -3.34 -2.51
C SER A 39 3.13 -4.33 -3.34
N HIS A 40 2.57 -4.70 -4.50
CA HIS A 40 3.31 -5.43 -5.54
C HIS A 40 4.28 -4.54 -6.33
N LEU A 41 4.22 -3.22 -6.12
CA LEU A 41 5.14 -2.27 -6.75
C LEU A 41 6.26 -1.90 -5.78
N ARG A 42 7.47 -1.73 -6.33
CA ARG A 42 8.62 -1.21 -5.57
C ARG A 42 8.50 0.30 -5.40
N TRP A 43 8.86 0.78 -4.21
CA TRP A 43 8.83 2.22 -3.91
C TRP A 43 9.67 3.04 -4.89
N ASP A 44 10.87 2.56 -5.21
CA ASP A 44 11.85 3.31 -6.02
C ASP A 44 11.72 3.08 -7.53
N PHE A 45 10.75 2.29 -7.99
CA PHE A 45 10.64 2.00 -9.42
C PHE A 45 10.07 3.20 -10.20
N VAL A 46 8.82 3.52 -10.00
CA VAL A 46 8.14 4.68 -10.62
C VAL A 46 7.20 5.28 -9.58
N PHE A 47 7.21 6.61 -9.47
CA PHE A 47 6.33 7.31 -8.54
C PHE A 47 4.90 7.32 -9.08
N GLN A 48 4.10 6.38 -8.63
CA GLN A 48 2.73 6.12 -9.08
C GLN A 48 1.72 6.34 -7.94
N ARG A 49 0.49 5.83 -8.13
CA ARG A 49 -0.61 5.94 -7.16
C ARG A 49 -0.23 5.50 -5.74
N PRO A 50 0.45 4.35 -5.51
CA PRO A 50 0.85 3.98 -4.15
C PRO A 50 1.75 5.02 -3.49
N GLN A 51 2.82 5.45 -4.15
CA GLN A 51 3.74 6.44 -3.61
C GLN A 51 3.06 7.78 -3.38
N HIS A 52 2.21 8.22 -4.33
CA HIS A 52 1.46 9.46 -4.18
C HIS A 52 0.51 9.47 -3.00
N LEU A 53 -0.15 8.36 -2.69
CA LEU A 53 -1.05 8.26 -1.55
C LEU A 53 -0.27 8.08 -0.25
N MET A 54 0.68 7.14 -0.21
CA MET A 54 1.43 6.83 0.99
C MET A 54 2.28 8.02 1.47
N SER A 55 2.91 8.77 0.57
CA SER A 55 3.63 10.00 0.92
C SER A 55 2.73 11.10 1.51
N ARG A 56 1.46 11.13 1.11
CA ARG A 56 0.48 12.07 1.68
C ARG A 56 -0.02 11.61 3.05
N PHE A 57 -0.29 10.31 3.21
CA PHE A 57 -0.65 9.74 4.52
C PHE A 57 0.50 9.85 5.53
N ALA A 58 1.74 9.78 5.08
CA ALA A 58 2.93 9.94 5.94
C ALA A 58 3.01 11.30 6.66
N ARG A 59 2.22 12.29 6.25
CA ARG A 59 2.09 13.56 6.98
C ARG A 59 1.36 13.41 8.31
N GLN A 60 0.52 12.39 8.46
CA GLN A 60 -0.36 12.17 9.62
C GLN A 60 -0.16 10.80 10.27
N MET A 61 0.42 9.84 9.57
CA MET A 61 0.59 8.45 9.98
C MET A 61 2.05 8.01 9.82
N THR A 62 2.45 6.98 10.54
CA THR A 62 3.65 6.23 10.18
C THR A 62 3.27 5.23 9.10
N VAL A 63 3.95 5.26 7.96
CA VAL A 63 3.70 4.37 6.83
C VAL A 63 4.78 3.28 6.79
N VAL A 64 4.33 2.03 6.82
CA VAL A 64 5.15 0.84 6.56
C VAL A 64 4.81 0.37 5.16
N PHE A 65 5.69 0.64 4.19
CA PHE A 65 5.50 0.22 2.80
C PHE A 65 6.14 -1.15 2.61
N TRP A 66 5.32 -2.19 2.65
CA TRP A 66 5.73 -3.58 2.53
C TRP A 66 5.72 -4.00 1.06
N GLU A 67 6.91 -4.29 0.54
CA GLU A 67 7.12 -4.70 -0.85
C GLU A 67 7.02 -6.21 -1.03
N GLU A 68 6.91 -6.67 -2.28
CA GLU A 68 7.02 -8.09 -2.60
C GLU A 68 8.36 -8.67 -2.15
N PRO A 69 8.37 -9.92 -1.66
CA PRO A 69 9.60 -10.59 -1.26
C PRO A 69 10.61 -10.71 -2.41
N ILE A 70 11.88 -10.66 -2.05
CA ILE A 70 13.00 -11.02 -2.92
C ILE A 70 13.47 -12.40 -2.51
N GLU A 71 13.68 -13.28 -3.49
CA GLU A 71 14.30 -14.58 -3.24
C GLU A 71 15.81 -14.44 -3.09
N VAL A 72 16.35 -15.10 -2.06
CA VAL A 72 17.77 -15.16 -1.76
C VAL A 72 18.24 -16.61 -1.75
N GLY A 73 19.54 -16.85 -1.67
CA GLY A 73 20.08 -18.20 -1.68
C GLY A 73 19.43 -19.12 -0.63
N SER A 74 19.24 -20.39 -0.97
CA SER A 74 18.54 -21.38 -0.14
C SER A 74 19.14 -21.60 1.26
N SER A 75 20.40 -21.22 1.46
CA SER A 75 21.10 -21.28 2.75
C SER A 75 21.03 -19.98 3.55
N GLU A 76 20.50 -18.92 2.98
CA GLU A 76 20.36 -17.63 3.66
C GLU A 76 19.14 -17.61 4.57
N PRO A 77 19.19 -16.91 5.71
CA PRO A 77 18.02 -16.79 6.57
C PRO A 77 16.96 -15.85 5.96
N ALA A 78 15.68 -16.11 6.28
CA ALA A 78 14.64 -15.14 6.02
C ALA A 78 14.85 -13.89 6.88
N LEU A 79 14.85 -12.71 6.28
CA LEU A 79 15.07 -11.44 6.97
C LEU A 79 14.32 -10.28 6.30
N LEU A 80 14.24 -9.14 6.99
CA LEU A 80 13.72 -7.90 6.43
C LEU A 80 14.87 -6.93 6.14
N ASN A 81 14.87 -6.39 4.93
CA ASN A 81 15.60 -5.15 4.64
C ASN A 81 14.65 -3.98 4.90
N VAL A 82 15.01 -3.15 5.89
CA VAL A 82 14.19 -2.01 6.31
C VAL A 82 14.99 -0.74 6.13
N ARG A 83 14.43 0.21 5.40
CA ARG A 83 15.03 1.52 5.19
C ARG A 83 14.00 2.63 5.23
N GLN A 84 14.45 3.84 5.44
CA GLN A 84 13.63 5.03 5.29
C GLN A 84 13.51 5.40 3.81
N ALA A 85 12.35 5.87 3.38
CA ALA A 85 12.18 6.41 2.04
C ALA A 85 12.84 7.79 1.94
N ASP A 86 13.60 8.02 0.87
CA ASP A 86 14.28 9.30 0.63
C ASP A 86 13.26 10.44 0.50
N GLY A 87 13.45 11.49 1.28
CA GLY A 87 12.55 12.65 1.33
C GLY A 87 11.23 12.44 2.09
N PHE A 88 11.03 11.28 2.76
CA PHE A 88 9.81 10.98 3.52
C PHE A 88 10.11 10.37 4.88
N ASP A 89 10.26 11.19 5.91
CA ASP A 89 10.69 10.78 7.26
C ASP A 89 9.79 9.72 7.93
N ASN A 90 8.51 9.72 7.60
CA ASN A 90 7.52 8.81 8.18
C ASN A 90 7.17 7.62 7.29
N VAL A 91 7.96 7.33 6.25
CA VAL A 91 7.80 6.16 5.38
C VAL A 91 8.95 5.19 5.62
N ARG A 92 8.64 3.97 6.01
CA ARG A 92 9.59 2.85 6.12
C ARG A 92 9.29 1.87 5.01
N ILE A 93 10.29 1.63 4.16
CA ILE A 93 10.23 0.63 3.10
C ILE A 93 10.74 -0.67 3.68
N VAL A 94 9.93 -1.72 3.54
CA VAL A 94 10.22 -3.04 4.08
C VAL A 94 10.22 -4.05 2.94
N THR A 95 11.37 -4.63 2.65
CA THR A 95 11.54 -5.65 1.62
C THR A 95 11.91 -6.98 2.26
N PRO A 96 11.02 -7.97 2.31
CA PRO A 96 11.37 -9.30 2.81
C PRO A 96 12.34 -10.00 1.88
N HIS A 97 13.37 -10.63 2.46
CA HIS A 97 14.26 -11.56 1.78
C HIS A 97 13.91 -12.96 2.25
N ILE A 98 13.57 -13.84 1.32
CA ILE A 98 13.06 -15.19 1.62
C ILE A 98 13.92 -16.22 0.87
N PRO A 99 14.42 -17.27 1.55
CA PRO A 99 15.16 -18.34 0.89
C PRO A 99 14.39 -18.94 -0.29
N GLU A 100 15.05 -19.17 -1.39
CA GLU A 100 14.49 -19.92 -2.53
C GLU A 100 14.20 -21.37 -2.18
N GLY A 101 13.26 -22.00 -2.92
CA GLY A 101 12.94 -23.42 -2.76
C GLY A 101 12.05 -23.77 -1.56
N LEU A 102 11.50 -22.79 -0.85
CA LEU A 102 10.51 -23.04 0.19
C LEU A 102 9.15 -23.43 -0.42
N SER A 103 8.42 -24.35 0.24
CA SER A 103 7.00 -24.55 -0.09
C SER A 103 6.20 -23.29 0.23
N ASP A 104 5.01 -23.13 -0.39
CA ASP A 104 4.14 -21.98 -0.16
C ASP A 104 3.83 -21.80 1.33
N GLU A 105 3.53 -22.88 2.06
CA GLU A 105 3.22 -22.83 3.49
C GLU A 105 4.42 -22.33 4.32
N ARG A 106 5.64 -22.78 3.98
CA ARG A 106 6.86 -22.34 4.68
C ARG A 106 7.17 -20.89 4.36
N ARG A 107 6.98 -20.48 3.10
CA ARG A 107 7.14 -19.11 2.66
C ARG A 107 6.15 -18.19 3.39
N GLU A 108 4.88 -18.56 3.44
CA GLU A 108 3.85 -17.80 4.16
C GLU A 108 4.12 -17.72 5.66
N ALA A 109 4.54 -18.82 6.28
CA ALA A 109 4.89 -18.85 7.71
C ALA A 109 6.10 -17.95 8.02
N ALA A 110 7.12 -17.94 7.17
CA ALA A 110 8.28 -17.05 7.31
C ALA A 110 7.87 -15.58 7.17
N LEU A 111 7.10 -15.23 6.13
CA LEU A 111 6.59 -13.88 5.92
C LEU A 111 5.72 -13.40 7.07
N LYS A 112 4.85 -14.28 7.58
CA LYS A 112 4.02 -14.00 8.75
C LYS A 112 4.86 -13.69 9.98
N SER A 113 5.86 -14.51 10.27
CA SER A 113 6.74 -14.32 11.43
C SER A 113 7.52 -12.99 11.33
N LEU A 114 8.03 -12.66 10.14
CA LEU A 114 8.72 -11.39 9.89
C LEU A 114 7.79 -10.20 10.05
N LEU A 115 6.55 -10.31 9.54
CA LEU A 115 5.55 -9.26 9.66
C LEU A 115 5.17 -9.02 11.12
N ASP A 116 4.89 -10.08 11.87
CA ASP A 116 4.52 -10.01 13.28
C ASP A 116 5.63 -9.34 14.11
N ALA A 117 6.87 -9.79 13.93
CA ALA A 117 8.01 -9.22 14.62
C ALA A 117 8.22 -7.72 14.28
N HIS A 118 8.05 -7.37 13.00
CA HIS A 118 8.21 -6.00 12.56
C HIS A 118 7.07 -5.08 13.05
N MET A 119 5.83 -5.55 12.96
CA MET A 119 4.67 -4.74 13.35
C MET A 119 4.52 -4.57 14.86
N ALA A 120 5.16 -5.42 15.67
CA ALA A 120 5.12 -5.35 17.13
C ALA A 120 5.66 -4.02 17.70
N ILE A 121 6.54 -3.35 16.97
CA ILE A 121 7.16 -2.07 17.42
C ILE A 121 6.33 -0.83 17.05
N TYR A 122 5.29 -0.99 16.24
CA TYR A 122 4.50 0.13 15.74
C TYR A 122 3.27 0.40 16.60
N PRO A 123 2.94 1.69 16.83
CA PRO A 123 1.77 2.07 17.62
C PRO A 123 0.47 1.70 16.91
N ARG A 124 -0.53 1.44 17.72
CA ARG A 124 -1.91 1.26 17.27
C ARG A 124 -2.66 2.60 17.30
N PRO A 125 -3.74 2.77 16.53
CA PRO A 125 -4.37 1.78 15.65
C PRO A 125 -3.57 1.52 14.37
N ILE A 126 -3.75 0.32 13.79
CA ILE A 126 -3.13 -0.09 12.52
C ILE A 126 -4.20 -0.07 11.43
N VAL A 127 -3.86 0.50 10.27
CA VAL A 127 -4.63 0.42 9.02
C VAL A 127 -3.89 -0.51 8.07
N ALA A 128 -4.56 -1.54 7.55
CA ALA A 128 -4.03 -2.42 6.52
C ALA A 128 -4.51 -1.95 5.14
N TRP A 129 -3.59 -1.58 4.26
CA TRP A 129 -3.85 -1.11 2.90
C TRP A 129 -3.26 -2.07 1.88
N TYR A 130 -4.09 -2.65 1.04
CA TYR A 130 -3.68 -3.64 0.05
C TYR A 130 -3.78 -3.08 -1.37
N TYR A 131 -2.69 -3.19 -2.12
CA TYR A 131 -2.65 -3.02 -3.58
C TYR A 131 -2.66 -4.37 -4.31
N THR A 132 -2.43 -5.46 -3.59
CA THR A 132 -2.44 -6.82 -4.13
C THR A 132 -3.04 -7.80 -3.12
N PRO A 133 -3.92 -8.72 -3.55
CA PRO A 133 -4.42 -9.78 -2.68
C PRO A 133 -3.36 -10.86 -2.36
N MET A 134 -2.27 -10.93 -3.11
CA MET A 134 -1.22 -11.94 -2.95
C MET A 134 -0.49 -11.87 -1.59
N MET A 135 -0.60 -10.75 -0.88
CA MET A 135 -0.01 -10.59 0.45
C MET A 135 -0.98 -10.94 1.59
N LEU A 136 -2.24 -11.23 1.27
CA LEU A 136 -3.25 -11.59 2.26
C LEU A 136 -2.92 -12.87 3.06
N PRO A 137 -2.37 -13.95 2.46
CA PRO A 137 -2.13 -15.20 3.17
C PRO A 137 -1.33 -15.06 4.46
N PHE A 138 -0.28 -14.25 4.45
CA PHE A 138 0.58 -14.04 5.61
C PHE A 138 0.19 -12.84 6.49
N SER A 139 -0.74 -11.98 6.03
CA SER A 139 -1.10 -10.73 6.71
C SER A 139 -2.55 -10.67 7.21
N ARG A 140 -3.41 -11.62 6.80
CA ARG A 140 -4.85 -11.63 7.13
C ARG A 140 -5.17 -11.65 8.63
N HIS A 141 -4.23 -12.08 9.45
CA HIS A 141 -4.35 -12.17 10.90
C HIS A 141 -4.04 -10.86 11.63
N LEU A 142 -3.52 -9.84 10.92
CA LEU A 142 -3.27 -8.55 11.53
C LEU A 142 -4.55 -7.99 12.14
N ASP A 143 -4.44 -7.60 13.41
CA ASP A 143 -5.49 -6.87 14.11
C ASP A 143 -5.49 -5.40 13.64
N ALA A 144 -6.06 -5.19 12.46
CA ALA A 144 -6.20 -3.88 11.84
C ALA A 144 -7.55 -3.26 12.21
N SER A 145 -7.52 -1.97 12.59
CA SER A 145 -8.74 -1.20 12.86
C SER A 145 -9.52 -0.88 11.59
N ALA A 146 -8.86 -0.90 10.45
CA ALA A 146 -9.47 -0.78 9.14
C ALA A 146 -8.64 -1.50 8.08
N THR A 147 -9.32 -2.11 7.13
CA THR A 147 -8.74 -2.79 5.96
C THR A 147 -9.21 -2.12 4.69
N VAL A 148 -8.27 -1.68 3.85
CA VAL A 148 -8.53 -1.02 2.57
C VAL A 148 -8.00 -1.90 1.44
N TYR A 149 -8.83 -2.14 0.43
CA TYR A 149 -8.37 -2.71 -0.84
C TYR A 149 -8.40 -1.63 -1.93
N ASP A 150 -7.24 -1.25 -2.45
CA ASP A 150 -7.09 -0.29 -3.55
C ASP A 150 -6.73 -1.04 -4.83
N CYS A 151 -7.77 -1.47 -5.56
CA CYS A 151 -7.67 -2.20 -6.82
C CYS A 151 -7.34 -1.22 -7.95
N MET A 152 -6.05 -1.01 -8.19
CA MET A 152 -5.59 -0.11 -9.25
C MET A 152 -5.52 -0.78 -10.63
N ASP A 153 -5.37 -2.11 -10.66
CA ASP A 153 -5.27 -2.94 -11.85
C ASP A 153 -6.07 -4.24 -11.71
N GLU A 154 -6.53 -4.82 -12.84
CA GLU A 154 -7.12 -6.15 -12.87
C GLU A 154 -6.02 -7.21 -12.95
N LEU A 155 -5.36 -7.45 -11.80
CA LEU A 155 -4.18 -8.33 -11.71
C LEU A 155 -4.45 -9.74 -12.24
N SER A 156 -5.68 -10.24 -12.13
CA SER A 156 -6.08 -11.57 -12.63
C SER A 156 -6.03 -11.70 -14.15
N LYS A 157 -6.02 -10.57 -14.88
CA LYS A 157 -5.92 -10.56 -16.34
C LYS A 157 -4.50 -10.52 -16.87
N PHE A 158 -3.50 -10.41 -16.01
CA PHE A 158 -2.11 -10.51 -16.44
C PHE A 158 -1.76 -11.94 -16.84
N ARG A 159 -0.93 -12.09 -17.88
CA ARG A 159 -0.60 -13.38 -18.53
C ARG A 159 -0.08 -14.46 -17.57
N PHE A 160 0.55 -14.06 -16.48
CA PHE A 160 1.16 -14.95 -15.49
C PHE A 160 0.52 -14.80 -14.10
N ALA A 161 -0.75 -14.39 -14.05
CA ALA A 161 -1.46 -14.27 -12.79
C ALA A 161 -1.53 -15.64 -12.09
N PRO A 162 -1.18 -15.72 -10.80
CA PRO A 162 -1.32 -16.95 -10.03
C PRO A 162 -2.78 -17.43 -9.99
N GLU A 163 -3.02 -18.73 -10.09
CA GLU A 163 -4.38 -19.31 -10.08
C GLU A 163 -5.17 -18.91 -8.83
N ARG A 164 -4.50 -18.87 -7.67
CA ARG A 164 -5.11 -18.49 -6.39
C ARG A 164 -5.47 -17.02 -6.25
N LEU A 165 -5.07 -16.16 -7.20
CA LEU A 165 -5.25 -14.71 -7.09
C LEU A 165 -6.74 -14.32 -7.03
N LEU A 166 -7.59 -14.99 -7.79
CA LEU A 166 -9.04 -14.72 -7.78
C LEU A 166 -9.70 -15.05 -6.44
N ASP A 167 -9.31 -16.16 -5.84
CA ASP A 167 -9.82 -16.59 -4.52
C ASP A 167 -9.35 -15.64 -3.43
N LEU A 168 -8.08 -15.24 -3.47
CA LEU A 168 -7.52 -14.25 -2.55
C LEU A 168 -8.15 -12.87 -2.73
N GLU A 169 -8.45 -12.46 -3.96
CA GLU A 169 -9.17 -11.21 -4.20
C GLU A 169 -10.60 -11.27 -3.63
N GLN A 170 -11.30 -12.39 -3.81
CA GLN A 170 -12.62 -12.57 -3.24
C GLN A 170 -12.59 -12.49 -1.72
N GLU A 171 -11.61 -13.12 -1.09
CA GLU A 171 -11.40 -13.08 0.36
C GLU A 171 -11.09 -11.63 0.82
N LEU A 172 -10.17 -10.95 0.11
CA LEU A 172 -9.78 -9.58 0.45
C LEU A 172 -10.95 -8.60 0.33
N ILE A 173 -11.76 -8.71 -0.73
CA ILE A 173 -12.97 -7.90 -0.90
C ILE A 173 -13.94 -8.14 0.26
N GLY A 174 -14.13 -9.40 0.67
CA GLY A 174 -15.03 -9.72 1.80
C GLY A 174 -14.50 -9.24 3.17
N LYS A 175 -13.19 -9.04 3.29
CA LYS A 175 -12.53 -8.57 4.52
C LYS A 175 -12.39 -7.04 4.57
N ALA A 176 -12.35 -6.38 3.44
CA ALA A 176 -12.14 -4.94 3.35
C ALA A 176 -13.31 -4.16 3.97
N ASP A 177 -13.04 -3.03 4.61
CA ASP A 177 -14.04 -2.05 5.05
C ASP A 177 -14.41 -1.10 3.89
N ILE A 178 -13.48 -0.93 2.95
CA ILE A 178 -13.65 -0.09 1.78
C ILE A 178 -12.80 -0.61 0.61
N VAL A 179 -13.37 -0.54 -0.59
CA VAL A 179 -12.70 -0.90 -1.84
C VAL A 179 -12.58 0.33 -2.73
N PHE A 180 -11.38 0.66 -3.15
CA PHE A 180 -11.12 1.66 -4.18
C PHE A 180 -10.83 0.98 -5.51
N THR A 181 -11.19 1.64 -6.60
CA THR A 181 -10.89 1.18 -7.96
C THR A 181 -10.22 2.28 -8.78
N GLY A 182 -9.19 1.91 -9.53
CA GLY A 182 -8.37 2.82 -10.32
C GLY A 182 -9.00 3.30 -11.62
N GLY A 183 -10.24 2.91 -11.93
CA GLY A 183 -10.93 3.30 -13.14
C GLY A 183 -12.38 2.77 -13.21
N ALA A 184 -13.14 3.29 -14.17
CA ALA A 184 -14.56 2.97 -14.32
C ALA A 184 -14.81 1.49 -14.62
N SER A 185 -13.99 0.84 -15.44
CA SER A 185 -14.13 -0.59 -15.75
C SER A 185 -13.90 -1.49 -14.54
N LEU A 186 -12.92 -1.15 -13.69
CA LEU A 186 -12.69 -1.82 -12.42
C LEU A 186 -13.86 -1.61 -11.46
N TYR A 187 -14.38 -0.39 -11.41
CA TYR A 187 -15.54 -0.07 -10.58
C TYR A 187 -16.76 -0.91 -10.98
N GLU A 188 -17.11 -0.97 -12.27
CA GLU A 188 -18.22 -1.79 -12.76
C GLU A 188 -18.03 -3.28 -12.43
N ALA A 189 -16.80 -3.79 -12.49
CA ALA A 189 -16.50 -5.18 -12.16
C ALA A 189 -16.58 -5.49 -10.65
N LYS A 190 -16.38 -4.51 -9.78
CA LYS A 190 -16.28 -4.72 -8.33
C LYS A 190 -17.48 -4.19 -7.53
N ARG A 191 -18.26 -3.22 -8.05
CA ARG A 191 -19.37 -2.55 -7.32
C ARG A 191 -20.45 -3.49 -6.79
N GLY A 192 -20.67 -4.65 -7.43
CA GLY A 192 -21.62 -5.67 -6.97
C GLY A 192 -21.04 -6.66 -5.96
N ARG A 193 -19.75 -6.59 -5.67
CA ARG A 193 -19.04 -7.55 -4.79
C ARG A 193 -18.81 -7.02 -3.37
N HIS A 194 -19.00 -5.70 -3.14
CA HIS A 194 -18.83 -5.07 -1.84
C HIS A 194 -19.74 -3.83 -1.72
N SER A 195 -20.28 -3.56 -0.53
CA SER A 195 -21.23 -2.46 -0.30
C SER A 195 -20.58 -1.07 -0.29
N ASN A 196 -19.28 -0.99 -0.08
CA ASN A 196 -18.53 0.27 0.06
C ASN A 196 -17.42 0.33 -1.00
N VAL A 197 -17.78 0.55 -2.26
CA VAL A 197 -16.85 0.62 -3.41
C VAL A 197 -16.86 2.03 -3.99
N HIS A 198 -15.67 2.59 -4.23
CA HIS A 198 -15.51 3.93 -4.79
C HIS A 198 -14.55 3.93 -5.99
N CYS A 199 -14.93 4.67 -7.04
CA CYS A 199 -14.10 4.85 -8.22
C CYS A 199 -13.23 6.10 -8.09
N PHE A 200 -11.92 5.93 -8.02
CA PHE A 200 -10.95 7.01 -8.06
C PHE A 200 -9.94 6.75 -9.18
N PRO A 201 -10.21 7.20 -10.40
CA PRO A 201 -9.32 7.04 -11.53
C PRO A 201 -7.93 7.60 -11.22
N SER A 202 -6.92 7.00 -11.82
CA SER A 202 -5.55 7.50 -11.76
C SER A 202 -5.52 8.95 -12.23
N SER A 203 -4.84 9.79 -11.48
CA SER A 203 -4.66 11.21 -11.75
C SER A 203 -3.19 11.56 -11.75
N VAL A 204 -2.86 12.73 -12.27
CA VAL A 204 -1.49 13.24 -12.31
C VAL A 204 -1.25 14.27 -11.20
N ASP A 205 -0.03 14.36 -10.71
CA ASP A 205 0.36 15.47 -9.84
C ASP A 205 0.47 16.75 -10.68
N ARG A 206 -0.54 17.64 -10.51
CA ARG A 206 -0.62 18.88 -11.26
C ARG A 206 0.60 19.78 -11.04
N ALA A 207 1.13 19.84 -9.82
CA ALA A 207 2.28 20.67 -9.50
C ALA A 207 3.54 20.18 -10.24
N HIS A 208 3.76 18.86 -10.24
CA HIS A 208 4.86 18.23 -10.98
C HIS A 208 4.76 18.49 -12.49
N PHE A 209 3.61 18.19 -13.09
CA PHE A 209 3.44 18.36 -14.55
C PHE A 209 3.32 19.80 -15.00
N SER A 210 2.92 20.75 -14.13
CA SER A 210 2.87 22.17 -14.48
C SER A 210 4.26 22.75 -14.73
N ALA A 211 5.31 22.18 -14.17
CA ALA A 211 6.69 22.60 -14.40
C ALA A 211 7.09 22.50 -15.89
N ALA A 212 6.53 21.53 -16.63
CA ALA A 212 6.78 21.37 -18.07
C ALA A 212 6.28 22.55 -18.91
N ARG A 213 5.32 23.36 -18.40
CA ARG A 213 4.84 24.58 -19.08
C ARG A 213 5.81 25.76 -18.92
N GLY A 214 6.78 25.68 -18.05
CA GLY A 214 7.76 26.71 -17.73
C GLY A 214 8.99 26.73 -18.65
N GLY A 215 8.99 26.01 -19.77
CA GLY A 215 10.12 26.00 -20.72
C GLY A 215 11.35 25.27 -20.17
N LEU A 216 11.15 24.05 -19.70
CA LEU A 216 12.28 23.16 -19.35
C LEU A 216 13.19 22.97 -20.55
N PRO A 217 14.54 22.93 -20.36
CA PRO A 217 15.45 22.60 -21.44
C PRO A 217 15.12 21.20 -22.01
N GLU A 218 15.27 21.06 -23.31
CA GLU A 218 15.12 19.75 -23.96
C GLU A 218 16.04 18.72 -23.30
N PRO A 219 15.56 17.49 -23.08
CA PRO A 219 16.41 16.41 -22.61
C PRO A 219 17.64 16.25 -23.53
N TRP A 220 18.79 16.00 -22.94
CA TRP A 220 20.06 15.92 -23.66
C TRP A 220 20.08 14.85 -24.78
N ASP A 221 19.25 13.81 -24.66
CA ASP A 221 19.07 12.72 -25.61
C ASP A 221 18.13 13.07 -26.77
N GLN A 222 17.46 14.22 -26.70
CA GLN A 222 16.56 14.75 -27.75
C GLN A 222 17.09 16.06 -28.36
N ALA A 223 18.15 16.61 -27.81
CA ALA A 223 18.85 17.76 -28.40
C ALA A 223 19.65 17.26 -29.61
N GLY A 224 18.98 17.23 -30.78
CA GLY A 224 19.57 16.87 -32.10
C GLY A 224 20.04 18.08 -32.87
#